data_f5dfaaa3f858a07eb896a134971d5cbd
#
_entry.id   f5dfaaa3f858a07eb896a134971d5cbd
#
_cell.length_a   1.000
_cell.length_b   1.000
_cell.length_c   1.000
_cell.angle_alpha   90.00
_cell.angle_beta   90.00
_cell.angle_gamma   90.00
#
_symmetry.space_group_name_H-M   'P 1'
#
loop_
_entity.id
_entity.type
_entity.pdbx_description
1 polymer ?
#
loop_
_entity_poly.entity_id
_entity_poly.type
_entity_poly.pdbx_seq_one_letter_code
_entity_poly.pdbx_strand_id
1 'polypeptide(L)'
;MKKMLSGVLTAALCLSMAVPAFAQEISRDTDPNTGITTLTASKAATYVVVIPEKAEIAFDTEVNSIGGIEYKEGNLEPDAYVTVPLSEQTPLANDVDNSYTLPYEIRSGEEAFEAVTYDESTAPGTKTPLTANITKEAWEASKSGDYTATLTFSIAYTNPHAQP
;
A
#
# COMPACT_ATOMS: atom_id res chain seq x y z
N MET A 1 -15.25 2.28 35.03
CA MET A 1 -14.06 1.90 34.23
C MET A 1 -14.42 0.69 33.38
N LYS A 2 -14.82 0.90 32.12
CA LYS A 2 -15.15 -0.19 31.17
C LYS A 2 -14.04 -0.24 30.14
N LYS A 3 -13.22 -1.28 30.18
CA LYS A 3 -12.19 -1.57 29.17
C LYS A 3 -12.90 -2.13 27.93
N MET A 4 -12.90 -1.38 26.83
CA MET A 4 -13.29 -1.90 25.52
C MET A 4 -12.12 -2.67 24.93
N LEU A 5 -12.30 -3.98 24.84
CA LEU A 5 -11.41 -4.89 24.11
C LEU A 5 -11.76 -4.76 22.63
N SER A 6 -10.87 -4.15 21.85
CA SER A 6 -10.96 -4.16 20.38
C SER A 6 -10.50 -5.53 19.88
N GLY A 7 -11.45 -6.37 19.46
CA GLY A 7 -11.17 -7.66 18.89
C GLY A 7 -10.83 -7.53 17.41
N VAL A 8 -9.59 -7.84 17.04
CA VAL A 8 -9.19 -8.05 15.65
C VAL A 8 -9.78 -9.38 15.19
N LEU A 9 -10.80 -9.34 14.36
CA LEU A 9 -11.42 -10.52 13.77
C LEU A 9 -10.66 -10.88 12.48
N THR A 10 -9.64 -11.73 12.61
CA THR A 10 -8.97 -12.35 11.46
C THR A 10 -9.82 -13.52 10.98
N ALA A 11 -10.65 -13.29 9.97
CA ALA A 11 -11.39 -14.35 9.30
C ALA A 11 -10.50 -15.00 8.23
N ALA A 12 -9.74 -16.00 8.60
CA ALA A 12 -9.10 -16.91 7.65
C ALA A 12 -10.17 -17.90 7.13
N LEU A 13 -10.78 -17.59 5.99
CA LEU A 13 -11.62 -18.54 5.25
C LEU A 13 -10.70 -19.51 4.49
N CYS A 14 -10.33 -20.61 5.15
CA CYS A 14 -9.79 -21.77 4.47
C CYS A 14 -10.93 -22.50 3.76
N LEU A 15 -11.20 -22.16 2.50
CA LEU A 15 -11.99 -23.00 1.62
C LEU A 15 -11.12 -24.20 1.23
N SER A 16 -11.23 -25.27 2.01
CA SER A 16 -10.73 -26.58 1.60
C SER A 16 -11.66 -27.12 0.50
N MET A 17 -11.31 -26.89 -0.75
CA MET A 17 -11.92 -27.65 -1.85
C MET A 17 -11.45 -29.11 -1.72
N ALA A 18 -12.33 -29.97 -1.23
CA ALA A 18 -12.15 -31.40 -1.32
C ALA A 18 -12.31 -31.76 -2.79
N VAL A 19 -11.20 -31.88 -3.51
CA VAL A 19 -11.18 -32.44 -4.86
C VAL A 19 -11.37 -33.93 -4.71
N PRO A 20 -12.41 -34.53 -5.29
CA PRO A 20 -12.53 -35.98 -5.27
C PRO A 20 -11.31 -36.57 -6.00
N ALA A 21 -10.52 -37.36 -5.28
CA ALA A 21 -9.42 -38.09 -5.88
C ALA A 21 -9.99 -39.22 -6.74
N PHE A 22 -10.04 -39.00 -8.06
CA PHE A 22 -10.32 -40.08 -8.98
C PHE A 22 -9.03 -40.90 -9.17
N ALA A 23 -9.05 -42.12 -8.70
CA ALA A 23 -7.96 -43.06 -8.97
C ALA A 23 -8.09 -43.58 -10.42
N GLN A 24 -7.01 -43.45 -11.19
CA GLN A 24 -6.93 -44.02 -12.51
C GLN A 24 -6.45 -45.48 -12.41
N GLU A 25 -7.26 -46.45 -12.80
CA GLU A 25 -6.82 -47.86 -12.85
C GLU A 25 -5.98 -48.08 -14.11
N ILE A 26 -4.76 -48.59 -13.92
CA ILE A 26 -3.86 -49.01 -14.99
C ILE A 26 -3.72 -50.52 -14.92
N SER A 27 -4.17 -51.22 -15.96
CA SER A 27 -4.08 -52.67 -16.09
C SER A 27 -3.13 -53.06 -17.23
N ARG A 28 -2.81 -54.32 -17.31
CA ARG A 28 -1.97 -54.89 -18.37
C ARG A 28 -2.50 -54.59 -19.80
N ASP A 29 -3.81 -54.43 -19.91
CA ASP A 29 -4.49 -54.21 -21.20
C ASP A 29 -4.73 -52.73 -21.49
N THR A 30 -4.22 -51.82 -20.67
CA THR A 30 -4.31 -50.35 -20.88
C THR A 30 -3.13 -49.88 -21.72
N ASP A 31 -3.41 -49.31 -22.90
CA ASP A 31 -2.37 -48.73 -23.78
C ASP A 31 -2.59 -47.21 -23.93
N PRO A 32 -1.60 -46.36 -23.52
CA PRO A 32 -0.33 -46.70 -22.89
C PRO A 32 -0.46 -47.06 -21.39
N ASN A 33 0.37 -47.96 -20.91
CA ASN A 33 0.49 -48.35 -19.46
C ASN A 33 1.02 -47.23 -18.60
N THR A 34 0.51 -46.01 -18.76
CA THR A 34 0.95 -44.80 -18.02
C THR A 34 -0.27 -44.10 -17.44
N GLY A 35 -0.18 -43.71 -16.19
CA GLY A 35 -1.15 -42.88 -15.51
C GLY A 35 -0.57 -41.49 -15.21
N ILE A 36 -1.42 -40.50 -15.27
CA ILE A 36 -1.07 -39.12 -14.95
C ILE A 36 -1.76 -38.70 -13.65
N THR A 37 -1.02 -38.26 -12.68
CA THR A 37 -1.57 -37.67 -11.46
C THR A 37 -1.23 -36.18 -11.49
N THR A 38 -2.24 -35.32 -11.44
CA THR A 38 -2.07 -33.88 -11.32
C THR A 38 -2.11 -33.49 -9.83
N LEU A 39 -1.07 -32.83 -9.36
CA LEU A 39 -1.04 -32.25 -8.02
C LEU A 39 -1.27 -30.75 -8.13
N THR A 40 -2.23 -30.23 -7.35
CA THR A 40 -2.53 -28.81 -7.27
C THR A 40 -2.30 -28.31 -5.87
N ALA A 41 -1.67 -27.15 -5.75
CA ALA A 41 -1.53 -26.40 -4.51
C ALA A 41 -1.79 -24.93 -4.78
N SER A 42 -2.42 -24.20 -3.85
CA SER A 42 -2.66 -22.77 -3.95
C SER A 42 -2.16 -22.08 -2.69
N LYS A 43 -1.61 -20.87 -2.88
CA LYS A 43 -1.22 -19.97 -1.80
C LYS A 43 -1.75 -18.58 -2.15
N ALA A 44 -2.56 -17.99 -1.27
CA ALA A 44 -3.10 -16.65 -1.49
C ALA A 44 -2.00 -15.58 -1.40
N ALA A 45 -2.11 -14.53 -2.23
CA ALA A 45 -1.30 -13.34 -2.10
C ALA A 45 -1.63 -12.59 -0.79
N THR A 46 -0.62 -12.00 -0.20
CA THR A 46 -0.76 -11.14 0.98
C THR A 46 0.19 -9.96 0.87
N TYR A 47 -0.19 -8.82 1.42
CA TYR A 47 0.70 -7.67 1.57
C TYR A 47 0.28 -6.79 2.75
N VAL A 48 1.26 -6.05 3.28
CA VAL A 48 1.06 -5.01 4.30
C VAL A 48 1.85 -3.78 3.87
N VAL A 49 1.16 -2.69 3.64
CA VAL A 49 1.74 -1.37 3.40
C VAL A 49 1.45 -0.47 4.58
N VAL A 50 2.46 0.26 5.04
CA VAL A 50 2.35 1.26 6.10
C VAL A 50 2.49 2.63 5.46
N ILE A 51 1.58 3.54 5.77
CA ILE A 51 1.60 4.94 5.35
C ILE A 51 1.85 5.84 6.55
N PRO A 52 2.38 7.09 6.38
CA PRO A 52 2.51 8.04 7.47
C PRO A 52 1.14 8.36 8.08
N GLU A 53 1.03 8.34 9.42
CA GLU A 53 -0.23 8.66 10.11
C GLU A 53 -0.34 10.17 10.38
N LYS A 54 0.76 10.78 10.83
CA LYS A 54 0.85 12.21 11.17
C LYS A 54 2.25 12.72 10.93
N ALA A 55 2.36 13.95 10.46
CA ALA A 55 3.63 14.67 10.38
C ALA A 55 3.47 16.10 10.84
N GLU A 56 4.55 16.68 11.37
CA GLU A 56 4.62 18.08 11.77
C GLU A 56 5.53 18.81 10.79
N ILE A 57 5.07 19.98 10.34
CA ILE A 57 5.80 20.86 9.44
C ILE A 57 6.47 21.93 10.31
N ALA A 58 7.79 22.01 10.24
CA ALA A 58 8.54 23.01 10.97
C ALA A 58 8.42 24.39 10.29
N PHE A 59 8.20 25.42 11.10
CA PHE A 59 8.13 26.80 10.61
C PHE A 59 9.42 27.21 9.88
N ASP A 60 9.29 27.93 8.80
CA ASP A 60 10.39 28.47 7.97
C ASP A 60 11.37 27.40 7.46
N THR A 61 10.88 26.16 7.32
CA THR A 61 11.65 25.04 6.80
C THR A 61 11.11 24.64 5.42
N GLU A 62 11.99 24.67 4.41
CA GLU A 62 11.59 24.40 3.04
C GLU A 62 11.34 22.90 2.77
N VAL A 63 12.08 22.00 3.43
CA VAL A 63 11.98 20.56 3.23
C VAL A 63 11.69 19.87 4.55
N ASN A 64 10.47 19.38 4.72
CA ASN A 64 10.02 18.71 5.93
C ASN A 64 9.82 17.22 5.67
N SER A 65 10.48 16.34 6.41
CA SER A 65 10.21 14.92 6.35
C SER A 65 8.84 14.62 6.95
N ILE A 66 7.99 13.94 6.16
CA ILE A 66 6.68 13.49 6.62
C ILE A 66 6.61 11.98 6.84
N GLY A 67 7.76 11.32 6.90
CA GLY A 67 7.85 9.87 7.02
C GLY A 67 8.04 9.20 5.68
N GLY A 68 7.34 8.10 5.43
CA GLY A 68 7.43 7.38 4.17
C GLY A 68 6.44 6.24 4.08
N ILE A 69 6.26 5.73 2.87
CA ILE A 69 5.47 4.53 2.60
C ILE A 69 6.39 3.33 2.73
N GLU A 70 5.99 2.33 3.52
CA GLU A 70 6.77 1.12 3.75
C GLU A 70 6.02 -0.11 3.24
N TYR A 71 6.66 -0.89 2.37
CA TYR A 71 6.23 -2.25 2.04
C TYR A 71 6.71 -3.18 3.15
N LYS A 72 5.89 -3.33 4.19
CA LYS A 72 6.29 -4.01 5.42
C LYS A 72 6.40 -5.51 5.24
N GLU A 73 5.41 -6.10 4.60
CA GLU A 73 5.31 -7.54 4.36
C GLU A 73 4.60 -7.80 3.03
N GLY A 74 4.97 -8.87 2.33
CA GLY A 74 4.25 -9.29 1.15
C GLY A 74 4.70 -10.64 0.61
N ASN A 75 3.73 -11.31 -0.01
CA ASN A 75 3.91 -12.48 -0.82
C ASN A 75 2.93 -12.34 -1.98
N LEU A 76 3.40 -11.73 -3.06
CA LEU A 76 2.61 -11.49 -4.25
C LEU A 76 2.73 -12.67 -5.21
N GLU A 77 1.75 -12.82 -6.09
CA GLU A 77 1.84 -13.75 -7.22
C GLU A 77 2.83 -13.22 -8.26
N PRO A 78 3.34 -14.09 -9.16
CA PRO A 78 4.20 -13.66 -10.25
C PRO A 78 3.56 -12.52 -11.08
N ASP A 79 4.35 -11.50 -11.41
CA ASP A 79 3.97 -10.29 -12.16
C ASP A 79 2.91 -9.41 -11.46
N ALA A 80 2.46 -9.77 -10.25
CA ALA A 80 1.55 -8.95 -9.48
C ALA A 80 2.28 -7.81 -8.75
N TYR A 81 1.56 -6.72 -8.52
CA TYR A 81 2.11 -5.56 -7.84
C TYR A 81 1.06 -4.80 -7.01
N VAL A 82 1.56 -4.04 -6.04
CA VAL A 82 0.78 -3.12 -5.21
C VAL A 82 1.19 -1.70 -5.54
N THR A 83 0.26 -0.86 -5.96
CA THR A 83 0.48 0.56 -6.21
C THR A 83 -0.17 1.39 -5.12
N VAL A 84 0.56 2.41 -4.65
CA VAL A 84 0.12 3.35 -3.60
C VAL A 84 0.20 4.78 -4.15
N PRO A 85 -0.83 5.25 -4.87
CA PRO A 85 -0.91 6.63 -5.31
C PRO A 85 -1.28 7.58 -4.17
N LEU A 86 -0.81 8.84 -4.27
CA LEU A 86 -1.37 9.97 -3.55
C LEU A 86 -2.67 10.37 -4.27
N SER A 87 -3.80 9.91 -3.75
CA SER A 87 -5.11 10.09 -4.42
C SER A 87 -5.76 11.44 -4.15
N GLU A 88 -5.40 12.08 -3.03
CA GLU A 88 -5.90 13.40 -2.68
C GLU A 88 -4.88 14.16 -1.82
N GLN A 89 -4.74 15.44 -2.10
CA GLN A 89 -3.94 16.39 -1.32
C GLN A 89 -4.75 17.66 -1.12
N THR A 90 -5.13 17.96 0.13
CA THR A 90 -5.76 19.25 0.44
C THR A 90 -4.68 20.33 0.64
N PRO A 91 -4.96 21.62 0.39
CA PRO A 91 -4.02 22.68 0.75
C PRO A 91 -3.81 22.73 2.27
N LEU A 92 -2.64 23.19 2.71
CA LEU A 92 -2.42 23.59 4.10
C LEU A 92 -3.22 24.87 4.33
N ALA A 93 -4.38 24.74 4.95
CA ALA A 93 -5.29 25.85 5.23
C ALA A 93 -5.12 26.33 6.68
N ASN A 94 -5.22 27.64 6.87
CA ASN A 94 -5.15 28.26 8.21
C ASN A 94 -6.42 27.90 9.01
N ASP A 95 -6.25 27.45 10.24
CA ASP A 95 -7.33 26.93 11.08
C ASP A 95 -8.32 28.02 11.54
N VAL A 96 -7.92 29.31 11.50
CA VAL A 96 -8.79 30.44 11.85
C VAL A 96 -9.56 30.96 10.63
N ASP A 97 -8.88 31.06 9.49
CA ASP A 97 -9.47 31.50 8.23
C ASP A 97 -8.89 30.67 7.08
N ASN A 98 -9.67 29.73 6.61
CA ASN A 98 -9.29 28.79 5.57
C ASN A 98 -9.10 29.41 4.17
N SER A 99 -9.39 30.70 4.00
CA SER A 99 -9.05 31.43 2.78
C SER A 99 -7.54 31.67 2.65
N TYR A 100 -6.80 31.64 3.75
CA TYR A 100 -5.35 31.68 3.76
C TYR A 100 -4.78 30.26 3.67
N THR A 101 -4.04 30.00 2.61
CA THR A 101 -3.42 28.71 2.38
C THR A 101 -1.91 28.85 2.24
N LEU A 102 -1.19 27.80 2.64
CA LEU A 102 0.24 27.67 2.47
C LEU A 102 0.49 26.59 1.38
N PRO A 103 0.95 27.01 0.19
CA PRO A 103 1.27 26.07 -0.88
C PRO A 103 2.39 25.11 -0.51
N TYR A 104 2.24 23.84 -0.85
CA TYR A 104 3.25 22.82 -0.63
C TYR A 104 3.17 21.73 -1.70
N GLU A 105 4.27 20.98 -1.86
CA GLU A 105 4.38 19.85 -2.77
C GLU A 105 4.90 18.63 -2.02
N ILE A 106 4.31 17.47 -2.27
CA ILE A 106 4.84 16.20 -1.75
C ILE A 106 5.86 15.66 -2.74
N ARG A 107 7.03 15.28 -2.22
CA ARG A 107 8.14 14.73 -3.03
C ARG A 107 8.66 13.43 -2.45
N SER A 108 9.25 12.63 -3.36
CA SER A 108 10.12 11.51 -3.02
C SER A 108 11.48 11.75 -3.69
N GLY A 109 12.48 12.07 -2.88
CA GLY A 109 13.75 12.59 -3.41
C GLY A 109 13.57 13.97 -4.05
N GLU A 110 14.00 14.13 -5.29
CA GLU A 110 13.94 15.39 -6.04
C GLU A 110 12.66 15.53 -6.89
N GLU A 111 11.86 14.47 -7.02
CA GLU A 111 10.69 14.44 -7.88
C GLU A 111 9.38 14.60 -7.11
N ALA A 112 8.37 15.21 -7.75
CA ALA A 112 7.02 15.25 -7.21
C ALA A 112 6.50 13.82 -7.05
N PHE A 113 5.90 13.53 -5.89
CA PHE A 113 5.39 12.21 -5.61
C PHE A 113 3.97 12.03 -6.15
N GLU A 114 3.79 11.07 -7.03
CA GLU A 114 2.48 10.68 -7.55
C GLU A 114 2.05 9.31 -7.00
N ALA A 115 2.95 8.32 -7.10
CA ALA A 115 2.70 6.96 -6.64
C ALA A 115 4.01 6.20 -6.39
N VAL A 116 3.93 5.12 -5.62
CA VAL A 116 4.96 4.09 -5.53
C VAL A 116 4.36 2.73 -5.87
N THR A 117 5.16 1.88 -6.51
CA THR A 117 4.77 0.51 -6.85
C THR A 117 5.75 -0.47 -6.23
N TYR A 118 5.20 -1.52 -5.62
CA TYR A 118 5.93 -2.65 -5.05
C TYR A 118 5.49 -3.92 -5.76
N ASP A 119 6.41 -4.68 -6.28
CA ASP A 119 6.19 -5.94 -7.00
C ASP A 119 6.63 -7.16 -6.17
N GLU A 120 6.53 -8.36 -6.76
CA GLU A 120 6.91 -9.60 -6.10
C GLU A 120 8.41 -9.69 -5.77
N SER A 121 9.25 -8.86 -6.42
CA SER A 121 10.70 -8.79 -6.18
C SER A 121 11.06 -7.81 -5.06
N THR A 122 10.12 -6.97 -4.65
CA THR A 122 10.34 -5.94 -3.64
C THR A 122 10.56 -6.58 -2.26
N ALA A 123 11.69 -6.28 -1.65
CA ALA A 123 12.03 -6.81 -0.34
C ALA A 123 11.13 -6.22 0.77
N PRO A 124 10.63 -7.04 1.71
CA PRO A 124 9.96 -6.53 2.91
C PRO A 124 10.82 -5.52 3.67
N GLY A 125 10.19 -4.46 4.19
CA GLY A 125 10.88 -3.34 4.85
C GLY A 125 11.37 -2.25 3.90
N THR A 126 11.14 -2.37 2.58
CA THR A 126 11.45 -1.31 1.61
C THR A 126 10.63 -0.06 1.91
N LYS A 127 11.31 1.10 2.00
CA LYS A 127 10.69 2.40 2.31
C LYS A 127 10.89 3.39 1.19
N THR A 128 9.83 4.11 0.87
CA THR A 128 9.83 5.27 -0.01
C THR A 128 9.67 6.52 0.87
N PRO A 129 10.74 7.28 1.14
CA PRO A 129 10.66 8.47 1.97
C PRO A 129 9.87 9.57 1.28
N LEU A 130 9.10 10.32 2.06
CA LEU A 130 8.31 11.45 1.59
C LEU A 130 8.69 12.73 2.32
N THR A 131 8.69 13.84 1.57
CA THR A 131 8.88 15.18 2.11
C THR A 131 7.75 16.10 1.66
N ALA A 132 7.38 17.04 2.52
CA ALA A 132 6.56 18.19 2.16
C ALA A 132 7.48 19.39 1.92
N ASN A 133 7.45 19.93 0.72
CA ASN A 133 8.29 21.03 0.29
C ASN A 133 7.47 22.31 0.23
N ILE A 134 7.89 23.33 0.97
CA ILE A 134 7.25 24.65 1.07
C ILE A 134 8.31 25.69 0.75
N THR A 135 8.07 26.51 -0.25
CA THR A 135 9.07 27.52 -0.64
C THR A 135 9.18 28.63 0.40
N LYS A 136 10.32 29.28 0.43
CA LYS A 136 10.56 30.42 1.31
C LYS A 136 9.55 31.54 1.06
N GLU A 137 9.25 31.84 -0.19
CA GLU A 137 8.27 32.84 -0.62
C GLU A 137 6.86 32.50 -0.09
N ALA A 138 6.51 31.21 -0.06
CA ALA A 138 5.23 30.77 0.50
C ALA A 138 5.17 31.02 2.02
N TRP A 139 6.26 30.78 2.75
CA TRP A 139 6.37 31.10 4.17
C TRP A 139 6.29 32.62 4.43
N GLU A 140 6.99 33.42 3.66
CA GLU A 140 6.98 34.89 3.80
C GLU A 140 5.61 35.50 3.51
N ALA A 141 4.85 34.89 2.60
CA ALA A 141 3.49 35.33 2.24
C ALA A 141 2.40 34.82 3.20
N SER A 142 2.71 33.84 4.03
CA SER A 142 1.75 33.21 4.93
C SER A 142 1.30 34.13 6.06
N LYS A 143 0.13 33.87 6.64
CA LYS A 143 -0.38 34.54 7.83
C LYS A 143 0.00 33.76 9.08
N SER A 144 0.05 34.46 10.22
CA SER A 144 0.19 33.79 11.52
C SER A 144 -0.99 32.87 11.79
N GLY A 145 -0.72 31.70 12.38
CA GLY A 145 -1.73 30.72 12.77
C GLY A 145 -1.26 29.28 12.51
N ASP A 146 -2.09 28.35 12.90
CA ASP A 146 -1.88 26.93 12.65
C ASP A 146 -2.45 26.59 11.27
N TYR A 147 -1.82 25.67 10.58
CA TYR A 147 -2.21 25.22 9.24
C TYR A 147 -2.36 23.70 9.23
N THR A 148 -3.46 23.22 8.66
CA THR A 148 -3.76 21.79 8.58
C THR A 148 -4.02 21.37 7.15
N ALA A 149 -3.50 20.20 6.75
CA ALA A 149 -3.77 19.55 5.49
C ALA A 149 -4.00 18.04 5.68
N THR A 150 -4.67 17.43 4.72
CA THR A 150 -4.86 15.98 4.65
C THR A 150 -4.28 15.43 3.37
N LEU A 151 -3.54 14.33 3.49
CA LEU A 151 -3.07 13.51 2.39
C LEU A 151 -3.82 12.19 2.41
N THR A 152 -4.39 11.78 1.29
CA THR A 152 -5.06 10.50 1.14
C THR A 152 -4.27 9.61 0.20
N PHE A 153 -3.85 8.45 0.70
CA PHE A 153 -3.21 7.41 -0.10
C PHE A 153 -4.21 6.28 -0.34
N SER A 154 -4.31 5.84 -1.58
CA SER A 154 -5.07 4.64 -1.93
C SER A 154 -4.11 3.47 -2.11
N ILE A 155 -4.59 2.24 -1.90
CA ILE A 155 -3.79 1.04 -2.12
C ILE A 155 -4.54 0.17 -3.12
N ALA A 156 -3.89 -0.13 -4.25
CA ALA A 156 -4.44 -0.98 -5.30
C ALA A 156 -3.53 -2.18 -5.53
N TYR A 157 -4.10 -3.39 -5.42
CA TYR A 157 -3.44 -4.62 -5.84
C TYR A 157 -3.83 -4.95 -7.28
N THR A 158 -2.85 -5.26 -8.11
CA THR A 158 -3.05 -5.66 -9.50
C THR A 158 -2.39 -7.02 -9.74
N ASN A 159 -3.17 -7.96 -10.27
CA ASN A 159 -2.68 -9.24 -10.77
C ASN A 159 -3.05 -9.37 -12.24
N PRO A 160 -2.06 -9.29 -13.18
CA PRO A 160 -2.32 -9.39 -14.61
C PRO A 160 -2.87 -10.76 -15.05
N HIS A 161 -2.65 -11.77 -14.22
CA HIS A 161 -3.09 -13.17 -14.50
C HIS A 161 -4.39 -13.55 -13.80
N ALA A 162 -4.98 -12.65 -13.00
CA ALA A 162 -6.29 -12.92 -12.41
C ALA A 162 -7.33 -13.03 -13.52
N GLN A 163 -7.90 -14.21 -13.68
CA GLN A 163 -9.05 -14.39 -14.57
C GLN A 163 -10.30 -13.73 -13.95
N PRO A 164 -11.15 -13.05 -14.76
CA PRO A 164 -12.39 -12.45 -14.28
C PRO A 164 -13.42 -13.49 -13.82
#